data_792619dd93d6bbafb0f0fceda220d465
#
_entry.id   792619dd93d6bbafb0f0fceda220d465
#
_cell.length_a   1.000
_cell.length_b   1.000
_cell.length_c   1.000
_cell.angle_alpha   90.00
_cell.angle_beta   90.00
_cell.angle_gamma   90.00
#
_symmetry.space_group_name_H-M   'P 1'
#
loop_
_entity.id
_entity.type
_entity.pdbx_description
1 polymer ?
#
loop_
_entity_poly.entity_id
_entity_poly.type
_entity_poly.pdbx_seq_one_letter_code
_entity_poly.pdbx_strand_id
1 'polypeptide(L)'
;VFGWNNNELFTEFKSLVKAEVKVVATLPPSVPGVRLQTMLRKRFQQLGGVVLLGDSVTGGKLENGKLEWVKTNNLEDEKLIADTFVLATGTFFSRGIAGAPHEVYEPVFGLDVDASQGRETWYNDRFFGEQPYMKFGVATDNTFLASKGGKKVENLYVAGSVLSGANQVKEASMGGVSLITGLHVANLIKK
;
A
#
# COMPACT_ATOMS: atom_id res chain seq x y z
N VAL A 1 -5.18 -4.70 26.57
CA VAL A 1 -5.97 -4.19 25.44
C VAL A 1 -6.81 -5.34 24.90
N PHE A 2 -8.14 -5.21 24.91
CA PHE A 2 -9.04 -6.21 24.35
C PHE A 2 -8.83 -6.36 22.84
N GLY A 3 -8.89 -7.61 22.35
CA GLY A 3 -8.83 -7.90 20.93
C GLY A 3 -7.44 -7.91 20.29
N TRP A 4 -6.35 -7.80 21.06
CA TRP A 4 -5.01 -7.83 20.51
C TRP A 4 -4.67 -9.16 19.82
N ASN A 5 -4.90 -10.29 20.49
CA ASN A 5 -4.64 -11.62 19.94
C ASN A 5 -5.92 -12.31 19.43
N ASN A 6 -6.97 -12.25 20.25
CA ASN A 6 -8.28 -12.85 20.00
C ASN A 6 -9.39 -12.06 20.70
N ASN A 7 -10.62 -12.56 20.65
CA ASN A 7 -11.77 -11.90 21.28
C ASN A 7 -12.18 -12.56 22.62
N GLU A 8 -11.45 -13.57 23.10
CA GLU A 8 -11.86 -14.36 24.28
C GLU A 8 -12.04 -13.48 25.53
N LEU A 9 -11.02 -12.68 25.86
CA LEU A 9 -11.09 -11.75 27.00
C LEU A 9 -12.25 -10.76 26.91
N PHE A 10 -12.56 -10.29 25.69
CA PHE A 10 -13.69 -9.40 25.50
C PHE A 10 -15.03 -10.12 25.67
N THR A 11 -15.13 -11.35 25.21
CA THR A 11 -16.31 -12.20 25.37
C THR A 11 -16.54 -12.52 26.84
N GLU A 12 -15.48 -12.89 27.56
CA GLU A 12 -15.52 -13.14 29.01
C GLU A 12 -15.93 -11.87 29.76
N PHE A 13 -15.32 -10.73 29.47
CA PHE A 13 -15.70 -9.45 30.08
C PHE A 13 -17.19 -9.14 29.88
N LYS A 14 -17.70 -9.31 28.65
CA LYS A 14 -19.14 -9.11 28.37
C LYS A 14 -20.04 -10.02 29.17
N SER A 15 -19.61 -11.23 29.47
CA SER A 15 -20.42 -12.17 30.28
C SER A 15 -20.49 -11.78 31.77
N LEU A 16 -19.50 -11.08 32.28
CA LEU A 16 -19.40 -10.64 33.67
C LEU A 16 -20.12 -9.32 33.93
N VAL A 17 -20.37 -8.52 32.91
CA VAL A 17 -20.98 -7.19 33.03
C VAL A 17 -22.44 -7.25 32.66
N LYS A 18 -23.32 -6.76 33.57
CA LYS A 18 -24.78 -6.73 33.34
C LYS A 18 -25.25 -5.62 32.40
N ALA A 19 -24.40 -4.63 32.14
CA ALA A 19 -24.69 -3.52 31.23
C ALA A 19 -24.33 -3.86 29.77
N GLU A 20 -24.96 -3.18 28.82
CA GLU A 20 -24.59 -3.29 27.41
C GLU A 20 -23.16 -2.75 27.20
N VAL A 21 -22.27 -3.60 26.69
CA VAL A 21 -20.87 -3.24 26.40
C VAL A 21 -20.71 -3.02 24.92
N LYS A 22 -20.31 -1.80 24.53
CA LYS A 22 -20.01 -1.40 23.14
C LYS A 22 -18.53 -1.11 22.99
N VAL A 23 -17.98 -1.53 21.85
CA VAL A 23 -16.61 -1.18 21.44
C VAL A 23 -16.68 0.08 20.59
N VAL A 24 -15.87 1.05 20.91
CA VAL A 24 -15.72 2.29 20.14
C VAL A 24 -14.32 2.35 19.51
N ALA A 25 -14.24 2.96 18.34
CA ALA A 25 -12.96 3.24 17.71
C ALA A 25 -12.14 4.20 18.58
N THR A 26 -10.85 3.95 18.68
CA THR A 26 -9.89 4.82 19.37
C THR A 26 -8.95 5.48 18.37
N LEU A 27 -8.16 6.43 18.86
CA LEU A 27 -7.06 7.00 18.10
C LEU A 27 -6.04 5.89 17.70
N PRO A 28 -5.29 6.09 16.59
CA PRO A 28 -4.23 5.18 16.21
C PRO A 28 -3.25 4.88 17.37
N PRO A 29 -2.68 3.66 17.42
CA PRO A 29 -2.86 2.58 16.44
C PRO A 29 -4.18 1.82 16.62
N SER A 30 -4.83 1.48 15.49
CA SER A 30 -6.02 0.63 15.48
C SER A 30 -5.70 -0.80 15.93
N VAL A 31 -6.29 -1.27 17.03
CA VAL A 31 -6.06 -2.63 17.53
C VAL A 31 -6.45 -3.71 16.51
N PRO A 32 -7.62 -3.65 15.85
CA PRO A 32 -7.96 -4.58 14.78
C PRO A 32 -6.97 -4.56 13.62
N GLY A 33 -6.46 -3.37 13.24
CA GLY A 33 -5.47 -3.23 12.19
C GLY A 33 -4.13 -3.88 12.54
N VAL A 34 -3.61 -3.64 13.75
CA VAL A 34 -2.38 -4.27 14.24
C VAL A 34 -2.53 -5.79 14.33
N ARG A 35 -3.67 -6.27 14.80
CA ARG A 35 -3.97 -7.71 14.84
C ARG A 35 -3.96 -8.33 13.45
N LEU A 36 -4.64 -7.72 12.49
CA LEU A 36 -4.68 -8.19 11.10
C LEU A 36 -3.27 -8.24 10.50
N GLN A 37 -2.51 -7.16 10.64
CA GLN A 37 -1.12 -7.09 10.17
C GLN A 37 -0.25 -8.19 10.78
N THR A 38 -0.37 -8.41 12.09
CA THR A 38 0.39 -9.45 12.80
C THR A 38 0.04 -10.85 12.31
N MET A 39 -1.25 -11.13 12.11
CA MET A 39 -1.73 -12.42 11.60
C MET A 39 -1.25 -12.68 10.17
N LEU A 40 -1.38 -11.68 9.28
CA LEU A 40 -0.94 -11.80 7.89
C LEU A 40 0.58 -12.00 7.81
N ARG A 41 1.36 -11.22 8.56
CA ARG A 41 2.83 -11.37 8.62
C ARG A 41 3.23 -12.75 9.12
N LYS A 42 2.61 -13.22 10.22
CA LYS A 42 2.88 -14.57 10.74
C LYS A 42 2.57 -15.65 9.71
N ARG A 43 1.44 -15.53 9.01
CA ARG A 43 1.07 -16.47 7.97
C ARG A 43 2.03 -16.44 6.79
N PHE A 44 2.46 -15.26 6.35
CA PHE A 44 3.45 -15.08 5.29
C PHE A 44 4.78 -15.77 5.65
N GLN A 45 5.27 -15.54 6.88
CA GLN A 45 6.51 -16.18 7.37
C GLN A 45 6.38 -17.70 7.48
N GLN A 46 5.22 -18.22 7.92
CA GLN A 46 4.95 -19.67 7.94
C GLN A 46 4.98 -20.31 6.56
N LEU A 47 4.68 -19.54 5.51
CA LEU A 47 4.77 -19.97 4.12
C LEU A 47 6.17 -19.79 3.51
N GLY A 48 7.18 -19.45 4.32
CA GLY A 48 8.55 -19.25 3.88
C GLY A 48 8.88 -17.82 3.43
N GLY A 49 7.96 -16.89 3.55
CA GLY A 49 8.20 -15.49 3.20
C GLY A 49 9.14 -14.79 4.18
N VAL A 50 10.02 -13.95 3.67
CA VAL A 50 10.94 -13.12 4.46
C VAL A 50 10.41 -11.70 4.57
N VAL A 51 10.44 -11.11 5.77
CA VAL A 51 10.03 -9.73 6.02
C VAL A 51 11.23 -8.96 6.59
N LEU A 52 11.70 -7.98 5.85
CA LEU A 52 12.74 -7.06 6.29
C LEU A 52 12.09 -5.88 7.02
N LEU A 53 12.01 -5.95 8.34
CA LEU A 53 11.39 -4.91 9.17
C LEU A 53 12.35 -3.73 9.38
N GLY A 54 11.79 -2.52 9.30
CA GLY A 54 12.58 -1.29 9.48
C GLY A 54 13.51 -1.00 8.32
N ASP A 55 13.29 -1.66 7.18
CA ASP A 55 14.04 -1.43 5.96
C ASP A 55 13.18 -0.72 4.90
N SER A 56 13.83 -0.07 3.96
CA SER A 56 13.19 0.65 2.86
C SER A 56 13.94 0.46 1.57
N VAL A 57 13.22 0.21 0.49
CA VAL A 57 13.81 0.19 -0.85
C VAL A 57 14.21 1.61 -1.24
N THR A 58 15.48 1.80 -1.59
CA THR A 58 16.05 3.10 -1.96
C THR A 58 16.17 3.31 -3.46
N GLY A 59 16.02 2.26 -4.24
CA GLY A 59 16.07 2.29 -5.69
C GLY A 59 16.30 0.93 -6.30
N GLY A 60 16.48 0.90 -7.61
CA GLY A 60 16.74 -0.30 -8.36
C GLY A 60 17.18 0.02 -9.79
N LYS A 61 17.54 -1.00 -10.55
CA LYS A 61 17.95 -0.86 -11.95
C LYS A 61 16.82 -1.29 -12.87
N LEU A 62 16.29 -0.32 -13.60
CA LEU A 62 15.37 -0.54 -14.71
C LEU A 62 16.15 -0.54 -16.01
N GLU A 63 16.18 -1.64 -16.70
CA GLU A 63 16.87 -1.80 -17.98
C GLU A 63 16.06 -2.71 -18.91
N ASN A 64 16.02 -2.37 -20.19
CA ASN A 64 15.32 -3.14 -21.24
C ASN A 64 13.84 -3.48 -20.89
N GLY A 65 13.15 -2.57 -20.21
CA GLY A 65 11.75 -2.78 -19.81
C GLY A 65 11.55 -3.70 -18.60
N LYS A 66 12.60 -4.03 -17.85
CA LYS A 66 12.55 -4.87 -16.67
C LYS A 66 13.26 -4.25 -15.47
N LEU A 67 12.75 -4.53 -14.29
CA LEU A 67 13.44 -4.27 -13.02
C LEU A 67 14.36 -5.47 -12.75
N GLU A 68 15.67 -5.24 -12.78
CA GLU A 68 16.68 -6.30 -12.60
C GLU A 68 16.92 -6.60 -11.12
N TRP A 69 17.01 -5.56 -10.30
CA TRP A 69 17.28 -5.65 -8.88
C TRP A 69 16.82 -4.40 -8.14
N VAL A 70 16.65 -4.54 -6.83
CA VAL A 70 16.42 -3.42 -5.92
C VAL A 70 17.47 -3.38 -4.82
N LYS A 71 17.70 -2.19 -4.25
CA LYS A 71 18.55 -1.95 -3.08
C LYS A 71 17.71 -1.45 -1.92
N THR A 72 18.15 -1.76 -0.71
CA THR A 72 17.51 -1.29 0.53
C THR A 72 18.52 -0.55 1.42
N ASN A 73 18.02 0.18 2.41
CA ASN A 73 18.86 0.93 3.34
C ASN A 73 19.77 0.03 4.19
N ASN A 74 19.27 -1.14 4.59
CA ASN A 74 19.95 -1.96 5.59
C ASN A 74 20.85 -3.05 4.97
N LEU A 75 20.68 -3.33 3.69
CA LEU A 75 21.48 -4.34 2.97
C LEU A 75 22.64 -3.72 2.19
N GLU A 76 22.90 -2.43 2.40
CA GLU A 76 24.03 -1.68 1.79
C GLU A 76 24.19 -1.94 0.29
N ASP A 77 25.23 -2.70 -0.09
CA ASP A 77 25.55 -3.01 -1.47
C ASP A 77 24.87 -4.29 -2.01
N GLU A 78 24.16 -5.03 -1.19
CA GLU A 78 23.47 -6.22 -1.64
C GLU A 78 22.29 -5.87 -2.56
N LYS A 79 22.22 -6.57 -3.68
CA LYS A 79 21.15 -6.44 -4.66
C LYS A 79 20.14 -7.56 -4.46
N LEU A 80 18.90 -7.21 -4.20
CA LEU A 80 17.81 -8.16 -4.18
C LEU A 80 17.30 -8.37 -5.61
N ILE A 81 17.43 -9.59 -6.10
CA ILE A 81 17.04 -10.00 -7.46
C ILE A 81 15.81 -10.89 -7.36
N ALA A 82 14.87 -10.69 -8.26
CA ALA A 82 13.67 -11.51 -8.38
C ALA A 82 13.16 -11.55 -9.83
N ASP A 83 12.41 -12.58 -10.17
CA ASP A 83 11.75 -12.68 -11.46
C ASP A 83 10.59 -11.68 -11.57
N THR A 84 9.95 -11.38 -10.45
CA THR A 84 8.78 -10.48 -10.36
C THR A 84 8.85 -9.62 -9.12
N PHE A 85 8.48 -8.36 -9.27
CA PHE A 85 8.40 -7.37 -8.20
C PHE A 85 6.97 -6.84 -8.07
N VAL A 86 6.58 -6.48 -6.85
CA VAL A 86 5.29 -5.85 -6.57
C VAL A 86 5.51 -4.57 -5.77
N LEU A 87 5.13 -3.42 -6.34
CA LEU A 87 5.11 -2.15 -5.64
C LEU A 87 3.81 -2.02 -4.85
N ALA A 88 3.90 -1.95 -3.52
CA ALA A 88 2.76 -1.81 -2.62
C ALA A 88 3.04 -0.76 -1.52
N THR A 89 3.67 0.34 -1.91
CA THR A 89 4.22 1.38 -1.02
C THR A 89 3.17 2.32 -0.42
N GLY A 90 1.94 2.26 -0.94
CA GLY A 90 0.81 3.06 -0.43
C GLY A 90 0.74 4.49 -0.99
N THR A 91 -0.02 5.35 -0.33
CA THR A 91 -0.33 6.73 -0.74
C THR A 91 0.73 7.73 -0.26
N PHE A 92 0.41 9.04 -0.33
CA PHE A 92 1.18 10.13 0.28
C PHE A 92 1.47 9.87 1.77
N PHE A 93 0.52 9.31 2.52
CA PHE A 93 0.67 9.09 3.96
C PHE A 93 1.74 8.05 4.30
N SER A 94 1.98 7.09 3.42
CA SER A 94 3.02 6.07 3.56
C SER A 94 4.23 6.31 2.64
N ARG A 95 4.29 7.47 2.00
CA ARG A 95 5.36 7.88 1.09
C ARG A 95 5.48 7.00 -0.18
N GLY A 96 4.40 6.34 -0.58
CA GLY A 96 4.36 5.59 -1.84
C GLY A 96 4.32 6.50 -3.06
N ILE A 97 3.75 7.70 -2.91
CA ILE A 97 3.88 8.83 -3.82
C ILE A 97 4.23 10.07 -3.03
N ALA A 98 4.86 11.04 -3.66
CA ALA A 98 5.30 12.28 -3.04
C ALA A 98 4.91 13.49 -3.91
N GLY A 99 4.72 14.64 -3.28
CA GLY A 99 4.45 15.91 -3.93
C GLY A 99 5.65 16.84 -3.88
N ALA A 100 6.04 17.39 -5.01
CA ALA A 100 6.95 18.52 -5.16
C ALA A 100 6.16 19.80 -5.51
N PRO A 101 6.77 20.98 -5.59
CA PRO A 101 6.05 22.21 -5.91
C PRO A 101 5.24 22.16 -7.21
N HIS A 102 5.68 21.40 -8.19
CA HIS A 102 5.09 21.38 -9.55
C HIS A 102 4.67 20.00 -10.04
N GLU A 103 4.95 18.93 -9.27
CA GLU A 103 4.65 17.56 -9.70
C GLU A 103 4.31 16.63 -8.53
N VAL A 104 3.62 15.55 -8.85
CA VAL A 104 3.49 14.36 -8.00
C VAL A 104 4.30 13.25 -8.64
N TYR A 105 5.07 12.52 -7.86
CA TYR A 105 5.98 11.50 -8.37
C TYR A 105 6.03 10.25 -7.47
N GLU A 106 6.42 9.13 -8.05
CA GLU A 106 6.76 7.91 -7.34
C GLU A 106 8.25 7.94 -6.97
N PRO A 107 8.61 7.89 -5.66
CA PRO A 107 9.96 8.27 -5.21
C PRO A 107 11.03 7.19 -5.38
N VAL A 108 10.68 5.92 -5.64
CA VAL A 108 11.64 4.82 -5.67
C VAL A 108 12.22 4.60 -7.07
N PHE A 109 11.37 4.52 -8.08
CA PHE A 109 11.74 4.18 -9.45
C PHE A 109 11.44 5.29 -10.45
N GLY A 110 10.72 6.34 -10.05
CA GLY A 110 10.23 7.40 -10.93
C GLY A 110 9.26 6.85 -11.98
N LEU A 111 8.28 6.08 -11.53
CA LEU A 111 7.22 5.52 -12.37
C LEU A 111 6.23 6.61 -12.78
N ASP A 112 5.48 6.34 -13.83
CA ASP A 112 4.40 7.22 -14.27
C ASP A 112 3.30 7.29 -13.21
N VAL A 113 2.91 8.52 -12.85
CA VAL A 113 1.88 8.81 -11.87
C VAL A 113 0.71 9.49 -12.54
N ASP A 114 -0.49 9.01 -12.25
CA ASP A 114 -1.73 9.65 -12.63
C ASP A 114 -2.07 10.72 -11.59
N ALA A 115 -1.83 11.96 -11.95
CA ALA A 115 -2.10 13.13 -11.13
C ALA A 115 -2.44 14.32 -12.03
N SER A 116 -3.33 15.21 -11.57
CA SER A 116 -3.64 16.42 -12.30
C SER A 116 -2.46 17.38 -12.30
N GLN A 117 -2.27 18.08 -13.42
CA GLN A 117 -1.26 19.12 -13.56
C GLN A 117 -1.73 20.41 -12.86
N GLY A 118 -0.78 21.11 -12.25
CA GLY A 118 -1.04 22.35 -11.52
C GLY A 118 -1.51 22.08 -10.08
N ARG A 119 -0.75 22.58 -9.14
CA ARG A 119 -0.98 22.35 -7.70
C ARG A 119 -2.36 22.82 -7.23
N GLU A 120 -2.90 23.83 -7.85
CA GLU A 120 -4.23 24.40 -7.59
C GLU A 120 -5.37 23.43 -7.89
N THR A 121 -5.09 22.40 -8.72
CA THR A 121 -6.10 21.36 -9.07
C THR A 121 -6.04 20.15 -8.15
N TRP A 122 -5.08 20.08 -7.22
CA TRP A 122 -4.90 18.92 -6.37
C TRP A 122 -5.88 18.86 -5.21
N TYR A 123 -6.43 19.99 -4.79
CA TYR A 123 -7.30 20.09 -3.62
C TYR A 123 -8.55 20.91 -3.92
N ASN A 124 -9.51 20.83 -3.03
CA ASN A 124 -10.71 21.65 -3.02
C ASN A 124 -10.73 22.45 -1.73
N ASP A 125 -11.01 23.75 -1.83
CA ASP A 125 -11.09 24.67 -0.69
C ASP A 125 -12.15 24.27 0.34
N ARG A 126 -13.21 23.57 -0.13
CA ARG A 126 -14.21 23.00 0.76
C ARG A 126 -13.69 21.71 1.37
N PHE A 127 -13.47 21.71 2.68
CA PHE A 127 -12.92 20.56 3.41
C PHE A 127 -13.63 19.23 3.13
N PHE A 128 -14.98 19.24 3.07
CA PHE A 128 -15.80 18.08 2.74
C PHE A 128 -16.05 17.90 1.25
N GLY A 129 -15.48 18.77 0.41
CA GLY A 129 -15.52 18.62 -1.04
C GLY A 129 -14.69 17.42 -1.51
N GLU A 130 -14.88 17.02 -2.75
CA GLU A 130 -14.03 16.00 -3.36
C GLU A 130 -12.60 16.52 -3.46
N GLN A 131 -11.66 15.76 -2.92
CA GLN A 131 -10.25 16.10 -2.90
C GLN A 131 -9.53 15.30 -4.00
N PRO A 132 -9.13 15.92 -5.12
CA PRO A 132 -8.56 15.19 -6.26
C PRO A 132 -7.32 14.38 -5.91
N TYR A 133 -6.44 14.90 -5.04
CA TYR A 133 -5.21 14.23 -4.62
C TYR A 133 -5.45 12.83 -4.02
N MET A 134 -6.65 12.58 -3.51
CA MET A 134 -7.00 11.27 -2.92
C MET A 134 -7.03 10.13 -3.95
N LYS A 135 -7.10 10.47 -5.26
CA LYS A 135 -7.09 9.51 -6.36
C LYS A 135 -5.74 9.42 -7.05
N PHE A 136 -4.77 10.24 -6.67
CA PHE A 136 -3.45 10.22 -7.29
C PHE A 136 -2.70 8.95 -6.90
N GLY A 137 -1.97 8.39 -7.84
CA GLY A 137 -1.22 7.17 -7.63
C GLY A 137 -0.43 6.76 -8.87
N VAL A 138 0.23 5.63 -8.79
CA VAL A 138 0.93 5.05 -9.92
C VAL A 138 -0.05 4.61 -11.00
N ALA A 139 0.20 5.07 -12.21
CA ALA A 139 -0.61 4.75 -13.36
C ALA A 139 -0.37 3.29 -13.81
N THR A 140 -1.44 2.56 -14.01
CA THR A 140 -1.41 1.19 -14.54
C THR A 140 -2.55 0.96 -15.51
N ASP A 141 -2.43 -0.07 -16.32
CA ASP A 141 -3.54 -0.60 -17.11
C ASP A 141 -4.17 -1.83 -16.44
N ASN A 142 -5.04 -2.53 -17.18
CA ASN A 142 -5.71 -3.74 -16.70
C ASN A 142 -4.76 -4.91 -16.37
N THR A 143 -3.48 -4.81 -16.70
CA THR A 143 -2.47 -5.82 -16.36
C THR A 143 -1.78 -5.55 -15.03
N PHE A 144 -2.06 -4.40 -14.40
CA PHE A 144 -1.42 -3.94 -13.17
C PHE A 144 0.10 -3.81 -13.25
N LEU A 145 0.67 -3.74 -14.44
CA LEU A 145 2.09 -3.47 -14.64
C LEU A 145 2.35 -1.96 -14.54
N ALA A 146 3.45 -1.62 -13.89
CA ALA A 146 3.93 -0.25 -13.84
C ALA A 146 4.42 0.22 -15.21
N SER A 147 4.40 1.54 -15.43
CA SER A 147 5.04 2.17 -16.57
C SER A 147 6.02 3.25 -16.15
N LYS A 148 7.00 3.52 -17.02
CA LYS A 148 7.96 4.61 -16.88
C LYS A 148 8.17 5.28 -18.23
N GLY A 149 7.82 6.57 -18.32
CA GLY A 149 7.88 7.31 -19.58
C GLY A 149 6.98 6.68 -20.65
N GLY A 150 5.82 6.19 -20.30
CA GLY A 150 4.85 5.53 -21.18
C GLY A 150 5.22 4.10 -21.58
N LYS A 151 6.35 3.56 -21.12
CA LYS A 151 6.77 2.18 -21.41
C LYS A 151 6.51 1.27 -20.22
N LYS A 152 5.89 0.12 -20.47
CA LYS A 152 5.63 -0.88 -19.41
C LYS A 152 6.92 -1.48 -18.87
N VAL A 153 6.92 -1.75 -17.56
CA VAL A 153 7.93 -2.54 -16.87
C VAL A 153 7.37 -3.95 -16.71
N GLU A 154 7.87 -4.90 -17.51
CA GLU A 154 7.24 -6.22 -17.72
C GLU A 154 7.15 -7.11 -16.48
N ASN A 155 7.98 -6.85 -15.46
CA ASN A 155 8.05 -7.65 -14.24
C ASN A 155 7.79 -6.84 -12.96
N LEU A 156 7.27 -5.61 -13.06
CA LEU A 156 6.93 -4.77 -11.91
C LEU A 156 5.42 -4.53 -11.88
N TYR A 157 4.75 -5.22 -10.99
CA TYR A 157 3.33 -5.04 -10.72
C TYR A 157 3.10 -3.98 -9.65
N VAL A 158 1.91 -3.39 -9.65
CA VAL A 158 1.49 -2.41 -8.66
C VAL A 158 0.23 -2.90 -7.95
N ALA A 159 0.19 -2.82 -6.63
CA ALA A 159 -0.98 -3.25 -5.85
C ALA A 159 -1.23 -2.33 -4.65
N GLY A 160 -2.46 -2.32 -4.18
CA GLY A 160 -2.84 -1.57 -2.99
C GLY A 160 -3.08 -0.09 -3.24
N SER A 161 -2.97 0.70 -2.18
CA SER A 161 -3.35 2.10 -2.18
C SER A 161 -2.39 3.04 -2.92
N VAL A 162 -1.31 2.52 -3.48
CA VAL A 162 -0.41 3.26 -4.39
C VAL A 162 -0.99 3.38 -5.79
N LEU A 163 -1.96 2.54 -6.15
CA LEU A 163 -2.67 2.60 -7.43
C LEU A 163 -3.48 3.89 -7.55
N SER A 164 -3.48 4.48 -8.74
CA SER A 164 -4.34 5.60 -9.06
C SER A 164 -5.82 5.23 -9.13
N GLY A 165 -6.71 6.23 -9.04
CA GLY A 165 -8.14 6.12 -9.31
C GLY A 165 -9.01 5.80 -8.11
N ALA A 166 -8.52 5.14 -7.06
CA ALA A 166 -9.31 4.79 -5.89
C ALA A 166 -9.32 5.90 -4.82
N ASN A 167 -10.50 6.33 -4.41
CA ASN A 167 -10.66 7.20 -3.23
C ASN A 167 -11.20 6.37 -2.06
N GLN A 168 -10.29 5.75 -1.32
CA GLN A 168 -10.60 4.79 -0.26
C GLN A 168 -11.48 5.38 0.86
N VAL A 169 -11.37 6.68 1.11
CA VAL A 169 -12.17 7.38 2.14
C VAL A 169 -13.59 7.59 1.64
N LYS A 170 -13.77 8.16 0.45
CA LYS A 170 -15.09 8.43 -0.15
C LYS A 170 -15.86 7.14 -0.44
N GLU A 171 -15.16 6.12 -0.91
CA GLU A 171 -15.72 4.81 -1.24
C GLU A 171 -15.92 3.92 -0.01
N ALA A 172 -15.43 4.34 1.16
CA ALA A 172 -15.39 3.53 2.39
C ALA A 172 -14.73 2.15 2.19
N SER A 173 -13.86 2.04 1.18
CA SER A 173 -13.19 0.78 0.80
C SER A 173 -12.01 0.45 1.71
N MET A 174 -11.41 1.46 2.33
CA MET A 174 -10.31 1.32 3.29
C MET A 174 -9.24 0.30 2.82
N GLY A 175 -8.98 -0.75 3.60
CA GLY A 175 -8.06 -1.83 3.24
C GLY A 175 -8.55 -2.78 2.14
N GLY A 176 -9.81 -2.66 1.69
CA GLY A 176 -10.39 -3.52 0.66
C GLY A 176 -9.66 -3.45 -0.66
N VAL A 177 -9.27 -2.25 -1.09
CA VAL A 177 -8.46 -2.05 -2.31
C VAL A 177 -7.15 -2.84 -2.23
N SER A 178 -6.46 -2.78 -1.09
CA SER A 178 -5.19 -3.51 -0.90
C SER A 178 -5.37 -5.02 -0.96
N LEU A 179 -6.44 -5.55 -0.37
CA LEU A 179 -6.74 -6.99 -0.37
C LEU A 179 -7.10 -7.49 -1.78
N ILE A 180 -8.01 -6.80 -2.46
CA ILE A 180 -8.52 -7.23 -3.76
C ILE A 180 -7.43 -7.12 -4.83
N THR A 181 -6.71 -5.99 -4.88
CA THR A 181 -5.65 -5.80 -5.88
C THR A 181 -4.45 -6.70 -5.61
N GLY A 182 -4.09 -6.94 -4.34
CA GLY A 182 -3.05 -7.90 -3.97
C GLY A 182 -3.40 -9.33 -4.41
N LEU A 183 -4.64 -9.78 -4.20
CA LEU A 183 -5.12 -11.07 -4.67
C LEU A 183 -5.13 -11.15 -6.20
N HIS A 184 -5.58 -10.09 -6.86
CA HIS A 184 -5.62 -10.03 -8.32
C HIS A 184 -4.22 -10.13 -8.93
N VAL A 185 -3.27 -9.32 -8.46
CA VAL A 185 -1.87 -9.36 -8.90
C VAL A 185 -1.25 -10.73 -8.63
N ALA A 186 -1.50 -11.34 -7.46
CA ALA A 186 -1.01 -12.69 -7.18
C ALA A 186 -1.53 -13.72 -8.18
N ASN A 187 -2.77 -13.59 -8.66
CA ASN A 187 -3.33 -14.47 -9.70
C ASN A 187 -2.74 -14.19 -11.09
N LEU A 188 -2.34 -12.97 -11.41
CA LEU A 188 -1.64 -12.63 -12.65
C LEU A 188 -0.23 -13.23 -12.69
N ILE A 189 0.49 -13.18 -11.57
CA ILE A 189 1.86 -13.71 -11.44
C ILE A 189 1.90 -15.24 -11.54
N LYS A 190 0.84 -15.94 -11.12
CA LYS A 190 0.76 -17.42 -11.16
C LYS A 190 0.54 -18.01 -12.56
N LYS A 191 0.17 -17.19 -13.53
CA LYS A 191 -0.05 -17.63 -14.92
C LYS A 191 1.27 -17.74 -15.68
#